data_3af9d0d6e64cf9edb45cc96eb923330d
#
_entry.id   3af9d0d6e64cf9edb45cc96eb923330d
#
_cell.length_a   1.000
_cell.length_b   1.000
_cell.length_c   1.000
_cell.angle_alpha   90.00
_cell.angle_beta   90.00
_cell.angle_gamma   90.00
#
_symmetry.space_group_name_H-M   'P 1'
#
loop_
_entity.id
_entity.type
_entity.pdbx_description
1 polymer ?
#
loop_
_entity_poly.entity_id
_entity_poly.type
_entity_poly.pdbx_seq_one_letter_code
_entity_poly.pdbx_strand_id
1 'polypeptide(L)'
;TSHLGFELLQEAASIEMLHVPYKLGAMPDVIGGQVMLGFEPPISALPNIKAGRVKALAYTGAQRSAALPDVPTLAERYPGLEVSTWLGFWVPARTPADIVERLNQAITTVTRSPEMARQIADAGLEPMATNSADTRAIIDREAQTMGRLIKAKGIRID
;
A
#
# COMPACT_ATOMS: atom_id res chain seq x y z
N THR A 1 1.27 3.95 -7.00
CA THR A 1 2.06 3.55 -5.80
C THR A 1 3.09 2.48 -6.17
N SER A 2 2.73 1.42 -6.88
CA SER A 2 3.63 0.30 -7.22
C SER A 2 4.92 0.74 -7.93
N HIS A 3 4.82 1.59 -8.95
CA HIS A 3 5.98 2.15 -9.65
C HIS A 3 6.92 2.90 -8.68
N LEU A 4 6.36 3.79 -7.85
CA LEU A 4 7.15 4.55 -6.87
C LEU A 4 7.80 3.63 -5.82
N GLY A 5 7.13 2.55 -5.43
CA GLY A 5 7.70 1.53 -4.53
C GLY A 5 8.90 0.83 -5.14
N PHE A 6 8.85 0.50 -6.43
CA PHE A 6 10.00 -0.05 -7.14
C PHE A 6 11.15 0.93 -7.27
N GLU A 7 10.88 2.21 -7.53
CA GLU A 7 11.93 3.24 -7.59
C GLU A 7 12.65 3.41 -6.25
N LEU A 8 11.90 3.38 -5.14
CA LEU A 8 12.50 3.40 -3.80
C LEU A 8 13.35 2.16 -3.52
N LEU A 9 12.87 0.99 -3.93
CA LEU A 9 13.63 -0.26 -3.78
C LEU A 9 14.91 -0.24 -4.63
N GLN A 10 14.85 0.21 -5.88
CA GLN A 10 16.02 0.34 -6.75
C GLN A 10 17.07 1.26 -6.12
N GLU A 11 16.65 2.39 -5.58
CA GLU A 11 17.55 3.34 -4.91
C GLU A 11 18.19 2.72 -3.66
N ALA A 12 17.38 2.13 -2.77
CA ALA A 12 17.88 1.54 -1.53
C ALA A 12 18.78 0.32 -1.73
N ALA A 13 18.49 -0.49 -2.75
CA ALA A 13 19.25 -1.71 -3.06
C ALA A 13 20.38 -1.49 -4.06
N SER A 14 20.50 -0.29 -4.67
CA SER A 14 21.44 0.01 -5.75
C SER A 14 21.35 -1.00 -6.90
N ILE A 15 20.12 -1.28 -7.34
CA ILE A 15 19.83 -2.17 -8.46
C ILE A 15 19.08 -1.43 -9.56
N GLU A 16 19.08 -1.96 -10.75
CA GLU A 16 18.30 -1.48 -11.89
C GLU A 16 17.26 -2.52 -12.31
N MET A 17 16.02 -2.07 -12.52
CA MET A 17 14.93 -2.90 -13.00
C MET A 17 14.21 -2.20 -14.16
N LEU A 18 13.87 -2.96 -15.19
CA LEU A 18 13.07 -2.44 -16.31
C LEU A 18 11.62 -2.30 -15.86
N HIS A 19 11.10 -1.07 -15.85
CA HIS A 19 9.70 -0.81 -15.58
C HIS A 19 8.83 -1.18 -16.78
N VAL A 20 7.86 -2.07 -16.57
CA VAL A 20 6.82 -2.44 -17.53
C VAL A 20 5.48 -1.93 -16.99
N PRO A 21 4.88 -0.88 -17.59
CA PRO A 21 3.64 -0.28 -17.10
C PRO A 21 2.42 -1.15 -17.38
N TYR A 22 1.55 -1.30 -16.37
CA TYR A 22 0.27 -1.99 -16.46
C TYR A 22 -0.87 -1.08 -16.01
N LYS A 23 -1.98 -1.08 -16.75
CA LYS A 23 -3.19 -0.32 -16.41
C LYS A 23 -4.05 -1.04 -15.36
N LEU A 24 -4.07 -2.37 -15.37
CA LEU A 24 -4.96 -3.21 -14.54
C LEU A 24 -4.21 -4.19 -13.63
N GLY A 25 -2.93 -3.91 -13.33
CA GLY A 25 -2.09 -4.81 -12.53
C GLY A 25 -1.34 -5.85 -13.37
N ALA A 26 -0.20 -6.30 -12.85
CA ALA A 26 0.73 -7.20 -13.56
C ALA A 26 0.55 -8.68 -13.16
N MET A 27 -0.33 -9.00 -12.22
CA MET A 27 -0.44 -10.36 -11.64
C MET A 27 -0.58 -11.47 -12.69
N PRO A 28 -1.40 -11.36 -13.74
CA PRO A 28 -1.48 -12.42 -14.78
C PRO A 28 -0.13 -12.68 -15.45
N ASP A 29 0.61 -11.64 -15.77
CA ASP A 29 1.89 -11.73 -16.47
C ASP A 29 3.04 -12.17 -15.54
N VAL A 30 2.94 -11.87 -14.25
CA VAL A 30 3.83 -12.45 -13.21
C VAL A 30 3.59 -13.96 -13.11
N ILE A 31 2.33 -14.39 -13.05
CA ILE A 31 1.97 -15.83 -13.01
C ILE A 31 2.42 -16.54 -14.30
N GLY A 32 2.28 -15.87 -15.45
CA GLY A 32 2.67 -16.39 -16.75
C GLY A 32 4.17 -16.31 -17.03
N GLY A 33 4.96 -15.66 -16.17
CA GLY A 33 6.41 -15.51 -16.33
C GLY A 33 6.84 -14.48 -17.39
N GLN A 34 5.93 -13.65 -17.91
CA GLN A 34 6.26 -12.57 -18.84
C GLN A 34 6.99 -11.42 -18.15
N VAL A 35 6.67 -11.17 -16.89
CA VAL A 35 7.43 -10.29 -16.00
C VAL A 35 7.85 -11.05 -14.75
N MET A 36 9.04 -10.76 -14.26
CA MET A 36 9.66 -11.55 -13.19
C MET A 36 9.20 -11.12 -11.78
N LEU A 37 8.73 -9.89 -11.63
CA LEU A 37 8.45 -9.28 -10.34
C LEU A 37 7.24 -8.34 -10.44
N GLY A 38 6.33 -8.40 -9.48
CA GLY A 38 5.19 -7.51 -9.33
C GLY A 38 5.14 -6.89 -7.94
N PHE A 39 4.68 -5.64 -7.86
CA PHE A 39 4.37 -4.95 -6.61
C PHE A 39 2.84 -4.88 -6.52
N GLU A 40 2.27 -5.78 -5.75
CA GLU A 40 0.82 -6.03 -5.76
C GLU A 40 0.20 -5.81 -4.36
N PRO A 41 -0.99 -5.24 -4.29
CA PRO A 41 -1.69 -5.14 -3.01
C PRO A 41 -2.06 -6.53 -2.47
N PRO A 42 -2.11 -6.72 -1.14
CA PRO A 42 -2.42 -8.01 -0.52
C PRO A 42 -3.71 -8.65 -1.04
N ILE A 43 -4.74 -7.87 -1.29
CA ILE A 43 -6.04 -8.35 -1.77
C ILE A 43 -5.94 -9.13 -3.11
N SER A 44 -5.01 -8.75 -4.00
CA SER A 44 -4.76 -9.46 -5.26
C SER A 44 -3.68 -10.53 -5.10
N ALA A 45 -2.69 -10.32 -4.24
CA ALA A 45 -1.55 -11.22 -4.08
C ALA A 45 -1.87 -12.46 -3.24
N LEU A 46 -2.55 -12.33 -2.10
CA LEU A 46 -2.78 -13.42 -1.15
C LEU A 46 -3.45 -14.67 -1.75
N PRO A 47 -4.52 -14.56 -2.55
CA PRO A 47 -5.10 -15.74 -3.18
C PRO A 47 -4.12 -16.50 -4.07
N ASN A 48 -3.26 -15.78 -4.79
CA ASN A 48 -2.28 -16.37 -5.69
C ASN A 48 -1.08 -16.98 -4.93
N ILE A 49 -0.67 -16.35 -3.83
CA ILE A 49 0.36 -16.89 -2.92
C ILE A 49 -0.15 -18.19 -2.28
N LYS A 50 -1.38 -18.19 -1.73
CA LYS A 50 -1.99 -19.38 -1.12
C LYS A 50 -2.18 -20.52 -2.12
N ALA A 51 -2.44 -20.20 -3.38
CA ALA A 51 -2.55 -21.18 -4.46
C ALA A 51 -1.19 -21.63 -5.02
N GLY A 52 -0.07 -21.12 -4.49
CA GLY A 52 1.28 -21.47 -4.97
C GLY A 52 1.63 -20.94 -6.36
N ARG A 53 0.85 -20.02 -6.91
CA ARG A 53 1.05 -19.45 -8.25
C ARG A 53 2.17 -18.42 -8.30
N VAL A 54 2.38 -17.71 -7.19
CA VAL A 54 3.44 -16.73 -7.01
C VAL A 54 4.05 -16.86 -5.62
N LYS A 55 5.27 -16.37 -5.44
CA LYS A 55 5.99 -16.36 -4.17
C LYS A 55 6.07 -14.93 -3.65
N ALA A 56 5.68 -14.69 -2.39
CA ALA A 56 5.96 -13.44 -1.72
C ALA A 56 7.45 -13.36 -1.34
N LEU A 57 8.11 -12.30 -1.74
CA LEU A 57 9.55 -12.07 -1.46
C LEU A 57 9.75 -11.13 -0.28
N ALA A 58 8.94 -10.07 -0.18
CA ALA A 58 8.95 -9.11 0.90
C ALA A 58 7.58 -8.45 1.05
N TYR A 59 7.30 -7.97 2.26
CA TYR A 59 6.18 -7.10 2.55
C TYR A 59 6.66 -5.65 2.66
N THR A 60 5.84 -4.70 2.27
CA THR A 60 6.26 -3.29 2.14
C THR A 60 5.78 -2.40 3.28
N GLY A 61 4.97 -2.93 4.19
CA GLY A 61 4.55 -2.25 5.41
C GLY A 61 5.65 -2.19 6.48
N ALA A 62 5.41 -1.40 7.53
CA ALA A 62 6.33 -1.22 8.65
C ALA A 62 6.60 -2.50 9.45
N GLN A 63 5.61 -3.40 9.50
CA GLN A 63 5.69 -4.68 10.20
C GLN A 63 5.27 -5.81 9.27
N ARG A 64 5.65 -7.05 9.61
CA ARG A 64 5.21 -8.22 8.84
C ARG A 64 3.69 -8.35 8.88
N SER A 65 3.12 -8.73 7.75
CA SER A 65 1.69 -9.01 7.66
C SER A 65 1.31 -10.23 8.50
N ALA A 66 0.23 -10.13 9.28
CA ALA A 66 -0.32 -11.29 10.00
C ALA A 66 -0.77 -12.41 9.05
N ALA A 67 -1.12 -12.09 7.81
CA ALA A 67 -1.47 -13.05 6.78
C ALA A 67 -0.25 -13.76 6.14
N LEU A 68 0.97 -13.20 6.31
CA LEU A 68 2.24 -13.67 5.75
C LEU A 68 3.37 -13.52 6.78
N PRO A 69 3.32 -14.18 7.95
CA PRO A 69 4.24 -13.95 9.05
C PRO A 69 5.70 -14.32 8.73
N ASP A 70 5.92 -15.25 7.81
CA ASP A 70 7.25 -15.69 7.39
C ASP A 70 7.86 -14.81 6.31
N VAL A 71 7.11 -13.86 5.74
CA VAL A 71 7.60 -12.94 4.72
C VAL A 71 8.21 -11.70 5.41
N PRO A 72 9.51 -11.43 5.20
CA PRO A 72 10.17 -10.27 5.82
C PRO A 72 9.63 -8.96 5.26
N THR A 73 9.77 -7.87 6.00
CA THR A 73 9.51 -6.55 5.45
C THR A 73 10.72 -6.01 4.69
N LEU A 74 10.50 -5.07 3.77
CA LEU A 74 11.60 -4.33 3.14
C LEU A 74 12.39 -3.53 4.19
N ALA A 75 11.73 -2.99 5.20
CA ALA A 75 12.34 -2.22 6.27
C ALA A 75 13.34 -3.03 7.12
N GLU A 76 13.16 -4.35 7.24
CA GLU A 76 14.13 -5.23 7.92
C GLU A 76 15.49 -5.27 7.20
N ARG A 77 15.51 -5.09 5.88
CA ARG A 77 16.74 -5.08 5.09
C ARG A 77 17.20 -3.66 4.75
N TYR A 78 16.27 -2.75 4.52
CA TYR A 78 16.50 -1.36 4.12
C TYR A 78 15.75 -0.45 5.10
N PRO A 79 16.39 -0.04 6.22
CA PRO A 79 15.73 0.78 7.24
C PRO A 79 15.12 2.04 6.66
N GLY A 80 13.84 2.30 6.98
CA GLY A 80 13.08 3.43 6.46
C GLY A 80 12.43 3.21 5.09
N LEU A 81 12.63 2.07 4.45
CA LEU A 81 11.93 1.72 3.20
C LEU A 81 10.57 1.11 3.50
N GLU A 82 9.58 1.96 3.58
CA GLU A 82 8.18 1.59 3.72
C GLU A 82 7.38 2.14 2.56
N VAL A 83 6.54 1.31 1.98
CA VAL A 83 5.58 1.71 0.95
C VAL A 83 4.24 1.12 1.31
N SER A 84 3.32 1.95 1.74
CA SER A 84 1.96 1.55 2.06
C SER A 84 0.96 2.15 1.08
N THR A 85 -0.12 1.43 0.88
CA THR A 85 -1.32 1.94 0.20
C THR A 85 -2.46 1.86 1.19
N TRP A 86 -3.16 2.94 1.37
CA TRP A 86 -4.31 3.02 2.26
C TRP A 86 -5.55 3.47 1.50
N LEU A 87 -6.70 3.10 2.02
CA LEU A 87 -8.01 3.47 1.50
C LEU A 87 -8.65 4.44 2.49
N GLY A 88 -9.27 5.49 1.98
CA GLY A 88 -9.92 6.50 2.79
C GLY A 88 -11.29 6.90 2.24
N PHE A 89 -12.10 7.48 3.11
CA PHE A 89 -13.37 8.10 2.75
C PHE A 89 -13.18 9.60 2.60
N TRP A 90 -13.78 10.18 1.57
CA TRP A 90 -13.66 11.58 1.22
C TRP A 90 -15.04 12.23 1.13
N VAL A 91 -15.10 13.46 1.51
CA VAL A 91 -16.30 14.30 1.39
C VAL A 91 -15.97 15.57 0.60
N PRO A 92 -16.96 16.24 -0.01
CA PRO A 92 -16.74 17.52 -0.66
C PRO A 92 -16.06 18.53 0.28
N ALA A 93 -15.17 19.37 -0.25
CA ALA A 93 -14.33 20.28 0.55
C ALA A 93 -15.11 21.28 1.43
N ARG A 94 -16.38 21.57 1.07
CA ARG A 94 -17.27 22.47 1.82
C ARG A 94 -18.26 21.77 2.74
N THR A 95 -18.06 20.50 3.04
CA THR A 95 -18.88 19.78 4.01
C THR A 95 -18.68 20.38 5.40
N PRO A 96 -19.75 20.72 6.14
CA PRO A 96 -19.67 21.27 7.49
C PRO A 96 -18.85 20.37 8.44
N ALA A 97 -18.07 20.99 9.33
CA ALA A 97 -17.13 20.27 10.19
C ALA A 97 -17.83 19.26 11.13
N ASP A 98 -19.01 19.58 11.62
CA ASP A 98 -19.82 18.69 12.47
C ASP A 98 -20.28 17.44 11.71
N ILE A 99 -20.58 17.56 10.43
CA ILE A 99 -20.92 16.41 9.57
C ILE A 99 -19.69 15.55 9.34
N VAL A 100 -18.53 16.17 9.05
CA VAL A 100 -17.25 15.44 8.90
C VAL A 100 -16.92 14.66 10.16
N GLU A 101 -17.04 15.28 11.34
CA GLU A 101 -16.77 14.63 12.62
C GLU A 101 -17.72 13.46 12.89
N ARG A 102 -19.02 13.63 12.66
CA ARG A 102 -19.99 12.54 12.81
C ARG A 102 -19.72 11.35 11.88
N LEU A 103 -19.35 11.63 10.63
CA LEU A 103 -18.96 10.58 9.67
C LEU A 103 -17.68 9.87 10.13
N ASN A 104 -16.67 10.61 10.56
CA ASN A 104 -15.42 10.03 11.06
C ASN A 104 -15.67 9.12 12.26
N GLN A 105 -16.48 9.55 13.24
CA GLN A 105 -16.84 8.75 14.40
C GLN A 105 -17.59 7.47 14.00
N ALA A 106 -18.54 7.55 13.08
CA ALA A 106 -19.27 6.39 12.60
C ALA A 106 -18.36 5.38 11.88
N ILE A 107 -17.51 5.87 10.95
CA ILE A 107 -16.55 5.04 10.22
C ILE A 107 -15.55 4.39 11.19
N THR A 108 -14.99 5.16 12.12
CA THR A 108 -14.03 4.66 13.11
C THR A 108 -14.66 3.58 13.99
N THR A 109 -15.91 3.77 14.42
CA THR A 109 -16.65 2.79 15.23
C THR A 109 -16.82 1.48 14.46
N VAL A 110 -17.24 1.55 13.20
CA VAL A 110 -17.39 0.36 12.35
C VAL A 110 -16.05 -0.31 12.08
N THR A 111 -15.02 0.46 11.71
CA THR A 111 -13.67 -0.08 11.41
C THR A 111 -13.07 -0.81 12.61
N ARG A 112 -13.33 -0.33 13.84
CA ARG A 112 -12.85 -0.96 15.09
C ARG A 112 -13.73 -2.12 15.57
N SER A 113 -14.88 -2.36 14.96
CA SER A 113 -15.70 -3.50 15.37
C SER A 113 -14.97 -4.83 15.09
N PRO A 114 -15.10 -5.84 15.96
CA PRO A 114 -14.42 -7.13 15.77
C PRO A 114 -14.73 -7.80 14.44
N GLU A 115 -15.97 -7.64 13.96
CA GLU A 115 -16.41 -8.19 12.69
C GLU A 115 -15.68 -7.53 11.51
N MET A 116 -15.69 -6.19 11.44
CA MET A 116 -15.03 -5.45 10.37
C MET A 116 -13.50 -5.61 10.42
N ALA A 117 -12.91 -5.58 11.61
CA ALA A 117 -11.48 -5.80 11.77
C ALA A 117 -11.06 -7.17 11.22
N ARG A 118 -11.87 -8.22 11.45
CA ARG A 118 -11.62 -9.55 10.88
C ARG A 118 -11.77 -9.56 9.36
N GLN A 119 -12.81 -8.95 8.81
CA GLN A 119 -12.99 -8.87 7.35
C GLN A 119 -11.81 -8.15 6.67
N ILE A 120 -11.33 -7.06 7.25
CA ILE A 120 -10.16 -6.31 6.77
C ILE A 120 -8.91 -7.20 6.83
N ALA A 121 -8.68 -7.89 7.95
CA ALA A 121 -7.55 -8.80 8.10
C ALA A 121 -7.61 -10.00 7.15
N ASP A 122 -8.78 -10.58 6.92
CA ASP A 122 -8.99 -11.68 5.95
C ASP A 122 -8.66 -11.25 4.50
N ALA A 123 -8.83 -9.96 4.20
CA ALA A 123 -8.40 -9.36 2.93
C ALA A 123 -6.89 -9.03 2.88
N GLY A 124 -6.15 -9.32 3.96
CA GLY A 124 -4.71 -9.03 4.08
C GLY A 124 -4.39 -7.57 4.33
N LEU A 125 -5.38 -6.79 4.79
CA LEU A 125 -5.25 -5.38 5.11
C LEU A 125 -5.22 -5.18 6.63
N GLU A 126 -4.79 -4.01 7.07
CA GLU A 126 -4.80 -3.62 8.47
C GLU A 126 -5.86 -2.54 8.72
N PRO A 127 -6.70 -2.67 9.77
CA PRO A 127 -7.70 -1.67 10.07
C PRO A 127 -7.03 -0.35 10.50
N MET A 128 -7.31 0.71 9.77
CA MET A 128 -6.77 2.05 10.01
C MET A 128 -7.91 2.99 10.37
N ALA A 129 -8.06 3.30 11.65
CA ALA A 129 -9.15 4.13 12.17
C ALA A 129 -8.57 5.47 12.67
N THR A 130 -8.22 6.34 11.74
CA THR A 130 -7.64 7.67 12.00
C THR A 130 -8.69 8.76 12.07
N ASN A 131 -8.41 9.82 12.83
CA ASN A 131 -9.16 11.07 12.76
C ASN A 131 -8.71 11.92 11.55
N SER A 132 -9.42 13.00 11.28
CA SER A 132 -9.15 13.87 10.13
C SER A 132 -7.77 14.54 10.20
N ALA A 133 -7.26 14.87 11.40
CA ALA A 133 -5.96 15.50 11.59
C ALA A 133 -4.81 14.51 11.31
N ASP A 134 -4.91 13.29 11.84
CA ASP A 134 -3.93 12.23 11.60
C ASP A 134 -3.92 11.82 10.12
N THR A 135 -5.09 11.71 9.49
CA THR A 135 -5.21 11.45 8.05
C THR A 135 -4.50 12.54 7.23
N ARG A 136 -4.69 13.81 7.59
CA ARG A 136 -4.00 14.93 6.94
C ARG A 136 -2.48 14.80 7.09
N ALA A 137 -1.99 14.52 8.28
CA ALA A 137 -0.57 14.37 8.54
C ALA A 137 0.07 13.23 7.71
N ILE A 138 -0.65 12.11 7.52
CA ILE A 138 -0.23 11.02 6.65
C ILE A 138 -0.10 11.51 5.20
N ILE A 139 -1.14 12.17 4.68
CA ILE A 139 -1.17 12.69 3.31
C ILE A 139 0.00 13.65 3.07
N ASP A 140 0.20 14.61 3.96
CA ASP A 140 1.23 15.63 3.82
C ASP A 140 2.64 15.02 3.81
N ARG A 141 2.90 14.03 4.68
CA ARG A 141 4.17 13.29 4.72
C ARG A 141 4.40 12.49 3.44
N GLU A 142 3.39 11.76 2.98
CA GLU A 142 3.49 10.96 1.75
C GLU A 142 3.66 11.86 0.53
N ALA A 143 2.90 12.94 0.44
CA ALA A 143 3.03 13.90 -0.65
C ALA A 143 4.44 14.50 -0.73
N GLN A 144 5.08 14.80 0.40
CA GLN A 144 6.46 15.29 0.44
C GLN A 144 7.45 14.22 -0.03
N THR A 145 7.32 12.98 0.46
CA THR A 145 8.23 11.88 0.12
C THR A 145 8.11 11.50 -1.34
N MET A 146 6.88 11.22 -1.80
CA MET A 146 6.63 10.81 -3.18
C MET A 146 6.87 11.96 -4.16
N GLY A 147 6.54 13.20 -3.78
CA GLY A 147 6.80 14.38 -4.61
C GLY A 147 8.28 14.60 -4.87
N ARG A 148 9.15 14.38 -3.87
CA ARG A 148 10.61 14.43 -4.06
C ARG A 148 11.10 13.36 -5.04
N LEU A 149 10.62 12.13 -4.88
CA LEU A 149 11.00 11.01 -5.74
C LEU A 149 10.55 11.24 -7.19
N ILE A 150 9.29 11.62 -7.41
CA ILE A 150 8.73 11.92 -8.72
C ILE A 150 9.56 13.00 -9.42
N LYS A 151 9.89 14.07 -8.70
CA LYS A 151 10.71 15.17 -9.24
C LYS A 151 12.14 14.73 -9.55
N ALA A 152 12.77 13.99 -8.66
CA ALA A 152 14.15 13.53 -8.82
C ALA A 152 14.31 12.56 -10.00
N LYS A 153 13.32 11.68 -10.21
CA LYS A 153 13.33 10.65 -11.27
C LYS A 153 12.66 11.11 -12.56
N GLY A 154 12.07 12.31 -12.61
CA GLY A 154 11.36 12.80 -13.79
C GLY A 154 10.13 11.97 -14.17
N ILE A 155 9.50 11.29 -13.20
CA ILE A 155 8.36 10.40 -13.44
C ILE A 155 7.16 11.23 -13.89
N ARG A 156 6.54 10.83 -15.01
CA ARG A 156 5.33 11.44 -15.54
C ARG A 156 4.23 10.38 -15.62
N ILE A 157 3.00 10.83 -15.42
CA ILE A 157 1.80 10.01 -15.66
C ILE A 157 1.37 10.35 -17.08
N ASP A 158 1.43 9.35 -17.98
CA ASP A 158 0.90 9.45 -19.34
C ASP A 158 -0.60 9.18 -19.38
#